data_231a7aa175d9e02dc986f6e5e0e75bfd
#
_entry.id   231a7aa175d9e02dc986f6e5e0e75bfd
#
_cell.length_a   1.000
_cell.length_b   1.000
_cell.length_c   1.000
_cell.angle_alpha   90.00
_cell.angle_beta   90.00
_cell.angle_gamma   90.00
#
_symmetry.space_group_name_H-M   'P 1'
#
loop_
_entity.id
_entity.type
_entity.pdbx_description
1 polymer ?
#
loop_
_entity_poly.entity_id
_entity_poly.type
_entity_poly.pdbx_seq_one_letter_code
_entity_poly.pdbx_strand_id
1 'polypeptide(L)'
;MADPSVSLQEAIFARLQAEVSCPVYDGAPMDADMPYVSIDREVSVNVSPISGRKREQRLLYLSVWSDTVGQAEVKRINGEVIAALDERPLPLSVGRAVSVRVIQTDAQRDADGVTYQGSITVRVITTH
;
A
#
# COMPACT_ATOMS: atom_id res chain seq x y z
N MET A 1 -12.76 -7.85 20.39
CA MET A 1 -12.25 -8.11 19.04
C MET A 1 -10.99 -7.30 18.80
N ALA A 2 -9.96 -7.91 18.23
CA ALA A 2 -8.72 -7.21 17.94
C ALA A 2 -8.85 -6.29 16.74
N ASP A 3 -8.15 -5.18 16.77
CA ASP A 3 -8.05 -4.27 15.65
C ASP A 3 -7.36 -4.96 14.47
N PRO A 4 -7.88 -4.87 13.24
CA PRO A 4 -7.33 -5.57 12.08
C PRO A 4 -6.09 -4.91 11.45
N SER A 5 -5.49 -3.89 12.06
CA SER A 5 -4.39 -3.13 11.48
C SER A 5 -3.20 -4.01 11.08
N VAL A 6 -2.73 -4.86 12.00
CA VAL A 6 -1.60 -5.77 11.72
C VAL A 6 -1.98 -6.80 10.67
N SER A 7 -3.18 -7.36 10.77
CA SER A 7 -3.69 -8.33 9.81
C SER A 7 -3.79 -7.74 8.40
N LEU A 8 -4.22 -6.48 8.29
CA LEU A 8 -4.29 -5.76 7.04
C LEU A 8 -2.89 -5.54 6.45
N GLN A 9 -1.94 -5.12 7.28
CA GLN A 9 -0.55 -4.90 6.87
C GLN A 9 0.05 -6.20 6.30
N GLU A 10 -0.14 -7.30 7.01
CA GLU A 10 0.37 -8.61 6.58
C GLU A 10 -0.26 -9.05 5.27
N ALA A 11 -1.56 -8.85 5.10
CA ALA A 11 -2.26 -9.24 3.88
C ALA A 11 -1.81 -8.43 2.67
N ILE A 12 -1.63 -7.12 2.84
CA ILE A 12 -1.13 -6.25 1.78
C ILE A 12 0.30 -6.62 1.40
N PHE A 13 1.15 -6.79 2.40
CA PHE A 13 2.55 -7.17 2.17
C PHE A 13 2.64 -8.49 1.40
N ALA A 14 1.90 -9.50 1.81
CA ALA A 14 1.91 -10.82 1.16
C ALA A 14 1.42 -10.75 -0.29
N ARG A 15 0.34 -9.97 -0.53
CA ARG A 15 -0.21 -9.81 -1.88
C ARG A 15 0.79 -9.11 -2.79
N LEU A 16 1.39 -8.03 -2.32
CA LEU A 16 2.37 -7.29 -3.11
C LEU A 16 3.61 -8.12 -3.38
N GLN A 17 4.11 -8.83 -2.36
CA GLN A 17 5.29 -9.68 -2.52
C GLN A 17 5.05 -10.78 -3.56
N ALA A 18 3.84 -11.29 -3.66
CA ALA A 18 3.50 -12.34 -4.62
C ALA A 18 3.29 -11.82 -6.05
N GLU A 19 2.83 -10.58 -6.21
CA GLU A 19 2.34 -10.09 -7.52
C GLU A 19 3.15 -8.93 -8.11
N VAL A 20 3.98 -8.26 -7.33
CA VAL A 20 4.82 -7.16 -7.82
C VAL A 20 6.19 -7.69 -8.20
N SER A 21 6.77 -7.19 -9.28
CA SER A 21 8.01 -7.72 -9.87
C SER A 21 9.29 -7.31 -9.15
N CYS A 22 9.20 -6.48 -8.11
CA CYS A 22 10.37 -6.01 -7.35
C CYS A 22 10.20 -6.30 -5.87
N PRO A 23 11.28 -6.17 -5.07
CA PRO A 23 11.18 -6.36 -3.61
C PRO A 23 10.17 -5.41 -2.97
N VAL A 24 9.51 -5.90 -1.92
CA VAL A 24 8.55 -5.14 -1.12
C VAL A 24 9.03 -5.14 0.33
N TYR A 25 9.05 -3.97 0.95
CA TYR A 25 9.52 -3.81 2.32
C TYR A 25 8.46 -3.14 3.19
N ASP A 26 8.37 -3.61 4.42
CA ASP A 26 7.70 -2.89 5.51
C ASP A 26 8.82 -2.17 6.28
N GLY A 27 9.18 -0.96 5.79
CA GLY A 27 10.36 -0.27 6.26
C GLY A 27 11.62 -0.76 5.52
N ALA A 28 11.95 -0.09 4.40
CA ALA A 28 13.08 -0.48 3.59
C ALA A 28 14.40 -0.24 4.34
N PRO A 29 15.36 -1.19 4.26
CA PRO A 29 16.70 -0.94 4.79
C PRO A 29 17.39 0.19 4.02
N MET A 30 18.31 0.89 4.69
CA MET A 30 19.00 2.05 4.10
C MET A 30 19.80 1.70 2.84
N ASP A 31 20.24 0.47 2.71
CA ASP A 31 21.04 -0.01 1.59
C ASP A 31 20.24 -0.87 0.61
N ALA A 32 18.92 -0.77 0.63
CA ALA A 32 18.09 -1.54 -0.28
C ALA A 32 18.34 -1.15 -1.73
N ASP A 33 18.50 -2.16 -2.58
CA ASP A 33 18.67 -1.95 -4.02
C ASP A 33 17.33 -1.55 -4.65
N MET A 34 17.37 -0.58 -5.55
CA MET A 34 16.20 -0.17 -6.33
C MET A 34 16.07 -1.04 -7.60
N PRO A 35 14.84 -1.23 -8.13
CA PRO A 35 13.60 -0.66 -7.62
C PRO A 35 13.03 -1.46 -6.45
N TYR A 36 12.22 -0.82 -5.62
CA TYR A 36 11.48 -1.51 -4.57
C TYR A 36 10.22 -0.74 -4.20
N VAL A 37 9.30 -1.44 -3.52
CA VAL A 37 8.08 -0.85 -2.96
C VAL A 37 8.22 -0.85 -1.44
N SER A 38 7.90 0.26 -0.79
CA SER A 38 7.86 0.35 0.67
C SER A 38 6.46 0.69 1.15
N ILE A 39 6.08 0.10 2.28
CA ILE A 39 4.85 0.44 2.98
C ILE A 39 5.24 1.46 4.05
N ASP A 40 4.75 2.70 3.94
CA ASP A 40 5.30 3.82 4.70
C ASP A 40 4.49 4.16 5.95
N ARG A 41 3.17 4.28 5.83
CA ARG A 41 2.33 4.66 6.96
C ARG A 41 0.88 4.28 6.73
N GLU A 42 0.13 4.27 7.83
CA GLU A 42 -1.31 4.07 7.82
C GLU A 42 -1.96 5.14 8.69
N VAL A 43 -3.06 5.72 8.19
CA VAL A 43 -3.91 6.62 8.94
C VAL A 43 -5.27 5.95 9.05
N SER A 44 -5.78 5.81 10.28
CA SER A 44 -7.05 5.13 10.56
C SER A 44 -8.03 6.11 11.18
N VAL A 45 -9.24 6.18 10.62
CA VAL A 45 -10.32 7.02 11.13
C VAL A 45 -11.48 6.13 11.51
N ASN A 46 -11.97 6.27 12.74
CA ASN A 46 -13.13 5.53 13.21
C ASN A 46 -14.38 6.08 12.57
N VAL A 47 -15.09 5.25 11.82
CA VAL A 47 -16.38 5.59 11.19
C VAL A 47 -17.46 4.63 11.65
N SER A 48 -17.31 4.06 12.85
CA SER A 48 -18.25 3.11 13.42
C SER A 48 -19.60 3.74 13.67
N PRO A 49 -20.71 2.98 13.47
CA PRO A 49 -22.02 3.43 13.94
C PRO A 49 -22.05 3.44 15.47
N ILE A 50 -23.05 4.11 16.05
CA ILE A 50 -23.23 4.18 17.50
C ILE A 50 -23.33 2.77 18.11
N SER A 51 -23.98 1.87 17.41
CA SER A 51 -24.07 0.48 17.82
C SER A 51 -23.74 -0.42 16.63
N GLY A 52 -23.23 -1.63 16.90
CA GLY A 52 -22.87 -2.60 15.89
C GLY A 52 -21.36 -2.79 15.78
N ARG A 53 -20.92 -3.27 14.63
CA ARG A 53 -19.51 -3.58 14.41
C ARG A 53 -18.67 -2.32 14.33
N LYS A 54 -17.44 -2.43 14.80
CA LYS A 54 -16.43 -1.40 14.61
C LYS A 54 -16.10 -1.29 13.12
N ARG A 55 -15.93 -0.05 12.67
CA ARG A 55 -15.63 0.23 11.27
C ARG A 55 -14.61 1.36 11.19
N GLU A 56 -13.57 1.16 10.41
CA GLU A 56 -12.54 2.17 10.18
C GLU A 56 -12.36 2.42 8.69
N GLN A 57 -12.06 3.67 8.36
CA GLN A 57 -11.51 4.03 7.07
C GLN A 57 -10.00 4.18 7.24
N ARG A 58 -9.24 3.42 6.50
CA ARG A 58 -7.78 3.41 6.58
C ARG A 58 -7.20 3.90 5.28
N LEU A 59 -6.21 4.77 5.39
CA LEU A 59 -5.40 5.21 4.26
C LEU A 59 -4.01 4.65 4.46
N LEU A 60 -3.57 3.83 3.51
CA LEU A 60 -2.22 3.27 3.51
C LEU A 60 -1.42 4.00 2.44
N TYR A 61 -0.22 4.44 2.83
CA TYR A 61 0.68 5.18 1.96
C TYR A 61 1.85 4.29 1.61
N LEU A 62 2.01 4.04 0.31
CA LEU A 62 3.07 3.20 -0.23
C LEU A 62 3.94 4.06 -1.14
N SER A 63 5.21 3.70 -1.26
CA SER A 63 6.14 4.36 -2.18
C SER A 63 6.81 3.34 -3.07
N VAL A 64 7.06 3.74 -4.31
CA VAL A 64 7.87 3.00 -5.27
C VAL A 64 9.12 3.83 -5.54
N TRP A 65 10.29 3.20 -5.42
CA TRP A 65 11.56 3.87 -5.62
C TRP A 65 12.31 3.26 -6.78
N SER A 66 12.87 4.10 -7.65
CA SER A 66 13.63 3.68 -8.82
C SER A 66 14.80 4.63 -9.06
N ASP A 67 15.94 4.09 -9.47
CA ASP A 67 17.10 4.86 -9.92
C ASP A 67 17.30 4.78 -11.43
N THR A 68 16.38 4.16 -12.15
CA THR A 68 16.36 4.15 -13.61
C THR A 68 15.88 5.50 -14.14
N VAL A 69 16.60 6.06 -15.11
CA VAL A 69 16.25 7.37 -15.69
C VAL A 69 14.85 7.35 -16.27
N GLY A 70 14.03 8.33 -15.88
CA GLY A 70 12.67 8.51 -16.37
C GLY A 70 11.63 7.86 -15.46
N GLN A 71 10.38 8.14 -15.74
CA GLN A 71 9.25 7.73 -14.91
C GLN A 71 8.64 6.38 -15.31
N ALA A 72 9.14 5.76 -16.40
CA ALA A 72 8.51 4.56 -16.94
C ALA A 72 8.51 3.39 -15.98
N GLU A 73 9.63 3.15 -15.28
CA GLU A 73 9.73 2.06 -14.33
C GLU A 73 8.81 2.25 -13.12
N VAL A 74 8.79 3.47 -12.58
CA VAL A 74 7.91 3.81 -11.45
C VAL A 74 6.44 3.62 -11.86
N LYS A 75 6.06 4.10 -13.03
CA LYS A 75 4.68 3.97 -13.51
C LYS A 75 4.30 2.52 -13.76
N ARG A 76 5.22 1.72 -14.26
CA ARG A 76 4.99 0.29 -14.46
C ARG A 76 4.72 -0.41 -13.13
N ILE A 77 5.54 -0.13 -12.13
CA ILE A 77 5.39 -0.73 -10.79
C ILE A 77 4.12 -0.21 -10.11
N ASN A 78 3.81 1.09 -10.24
CA ASN A 78 2.53 1.62 -9.76
C ASN A 78 1.37 0.82 -10.36
N GLY A 79 1.42 0.52 -11.65
CA GLY A 79 0.41 -0.29 -12.33
C GLY A 79 0.31 -1.71 -11.77
N GLU A 80 1.44 -2.32 -11.40
CA GLU A 80 1.45 -3.65 -10.78
C GLU A 80 0.79 -3.61 -9.40
N VAL A 81 1.04 -2.57 -8.61
CA VAL A 81 0.41 -2.38 -7.30
C VAL A 81 -1.10 -2.17 -7.45
N ILE A 82 -1.52 -1.35 -8.39
CA ILE A 82 -2.94 -1.15 -8.68
C ILE A 82 -3.60 -2.48 -9.04
N ALA A 83 -3.00 -3.25 -9.93
CA ALA A 83 -3.55 -4.54 -10.35
C ALA A 83 -3.62 -5.54 -9.19
N ALA A 84 -2.70 -5.46 -8.23
CA ALA A 84 -2.68 -6.36 -7.08
C ALA A 84 -3.76 -6.04 -6.04
N LEU A 85 -4.10 -4.75 -5.88
CA LEU A 85 -4.91 -4.30 -4.74
C LEU A 85 -6.27 -3.72 -5.12
N ASP A 86 -6.36 -2.98 -6.24
CA ASP A 86 -7.54 -2.18 -6.51
C ASP A 86 -8.76 -3.04 -6.80
N GLU A 87 -9.81 -2.83 -6.00
CA GLU A 87 -11.11 -3.51 -6.13
C GLU A 87 -11.00 -5.04 -6.10
N ARG A 88 -10.00 -5.57 -5.39
CA ARG A 88 -9.82 -7.01 -5.22
C ARG A 88 -10.09 -7.43 -3.78
N PRO A 89 -10.74 -8.57 -3.57
CA PRO A 89 -10.92 -9.12 -2.22
C PRO A 89 -9.55 -9.30 -1.54
N LEU A 90 -9.47 -8.91 -0.27
CA LEU A 90 -8.26 -9.05 0.52
C LEU A 90 -8.65 -9.75 1.84
N PRO A 91 -8.52 -11.09 1.90
CA PRO A 91 -8.83 -11.82 3.13
C PRO A 91 -7.88 -11.44 4.26
N LEU A 92 -8.44 -11.18 5.44
CA LEU A 92 -7.68 -10.87 6.65
C LEU A 92 -7.83 -12.00 7.65
N SER A 93 -6.78 -12.25 8.46
CA SER A 93 -6.86 -13.23 9.55
C SER A 93 -7.66 -12.69 10.73
N VAL A 94 -7.70 -11.37 10.89
CA VAL A 94 -8.47 -10.69 11.94
C VAL A 94 -9.27 -9.58 11.27
N GLY A 95 -10.58 -9.54 11.52
CA GLY A 95 -11.46 -8.54 10.91
C GLY A 95 -11.71 -8.82 9.43
N ARG A 96 -12.23 -7.83 8.75
CA ARG A 96 -12.58 -7.95 7.34
C ARG A 96 -12.29 -6.66 6.61
N ALA A 97 -11.70 -6.77 5.42
CA ALA A 97 -11.59 -5.66 4.47
C ALA A 97 -12.84 -5.66 3.59
N VAL A 98 -13.70 -4.69 3.80
CA VAL A 98 -14.97 -4.56 3.07
C VAL A 98 -14.72 -3.98 1.68
N SER A 99 -13.76 -3.06 1.58
CA SER A 99 -13.44 -2.37 0.33
C SER A 99 -11.96 -2.06 0.32
N VAL A 100 -11.31 -2.30 -0.81
CA VAL A 100 -9.90 -1.94 -1.05
C VAL A 100 -9.85 -1.19 -2.37
N ARG A 101 -9.42 0.07 -2.34
CA ARG A 101 -9.34 0.91 -3.53
C ARG A 101 -8.07 1.73 -3.55
N VAL A 102 -7.40 1.74 -4.69
CA VAL A 102 -6.31 2.67 -4.94
C VAL A 102 -6.93 4.00 -5.36
N ILE A 103 -6.76 5.05 -4.54
CA ILE A 103 -7.44 6.32 -4.77
C ILE A 103 -6.54 7.39 -5.35
N GLN A 104 -5.22 7.21 -5.29
CA GLN A 104 -4.29 8.19 -5.84
C GLN A 104 -2.95 7.53 -6.12
N THR A 105 -2.36 7.89 -7.26
CA THR A 105 -0.97 7.53 -7.58
C THR A 105 -0.29 8.74 -8.18
N ASP A 106 1.03 8.81 -7.99
CA ASP A 106 1.85 9.80 -8.69
C ASP A 106 3.19 9.19 -9.07
N ALA A 107 3.94 9.93 -9.86
CA ALA A 107 5.31 9.60 -10.22
C ALA A 107 6.06 10.92 -10.36
N GLN A 108 7.19 11.07 -9.66
CA GLN A 108 7.96 12.30 -9.67
C GLN A 108 9.45 12.02 -9.55
N ARG A 109 10.24 12.98 -9.97
CA ARG A 109 11.68 12.97 -9.76
C ARG A 109 11.95 13.46 -8.35
N ASP A 110 12.82 12.75 -7.61
CA ASP A 110 13.18 13.14 -6.26
C ASP A 110 14.13 14.34 -6.28
N ALA A 111 14.26 15.00 -5.12
CA ALA A 111 15.10 16.17 -4.96
C ALA A 111 16.59 15.91 -5.25
N ASP A 112 17.06 14.66 -5.11
CA ASP A 112 18.44 14.27 -5.42
C ASP A 112 18.75 14.32 -6.93
N GLY A 113 17.73 14.40 -7.78
CA GLY A 113 17.89 14.51 -9.23
C GLY A 113 18.19 13.20 -9.95
N VAL A 114 18.38 12.10 -9.25
CA VAL A 114 18.72 10.79 -9.83
C VAL A 114 17.70 9.71 -9.47
N THR A 115 16.96 9.88 -8.38
CA THR A 115 15.95 8.93 -7.92
C THR A 115 14.56 9.38 -8.39
N TYR A 116 13.72 8.41 -8.72
CA TYR A 116 12.32 8.64 -9.07
C TYR A 116 11.44 7.96 -8.04
N GLN A 117 10.37 8.62 -7.66
CA GLN A 117 9.45 8.13 -6.63
C GLN A 117 8.04 8.09 -7.18
N GLY A 118 7.35 6.96 -6.93
CA GLY A 118 5.90 6.87 -7.07
C GLY A 118 5.27 6.81 -5.70
N SER A 119 4.18 7.53 -5.51
CA SER A 119 3.38 7.45 -4.29
C SER A 119 2.04 6.82 -4.62
N ILE A 120 1.59 5.92 -3.74
CA ILE A 120 0.32 5.23 -3.92
C ILE A 120 -0.45 5.34 -2.63
N THR A 121 -1.70 5.81 -2.72
CA THR A 121 -2.60 5.86 -1.57
C THR A 121 -3.70 4.85 -1.77
N VAL A 122 -3.85 3.95 -0.81
CA VAL A 122 -4.87 2.89 -0.81
C VAL A 122 -5.86 3.18 0.30
N ARG A 123 -7.14 3.23 -0.04
CA ARG A 123 -8.19 3.36 0.96
C ARG A 123 -8.81 2.00 1.22
N VAL A 124 -8.81 1.59 2.48
CA VAL A 124 -9.40 0.32 2.91
C VAL A 124 -10.47 0.60 3.97
N ILE A 125 -11.64 0.03 3.79
CA ILE A 125 -12.68 0.04 4.82
C ILE A 125 -12.62 -1.31 5.53
N THR A 126 -12.40 -1.29 6.84
CA THR A 126 -12.33 -2.51 7.66
C THR A 126 -13.46 -2.54 8.66
N THR A 127 -13.87 -3.77 9.00
CA THR A 127 -14.84 -4.03 10.07
C THR A 127 -14.32 -5.13 10.99
N HIS A 128 -14.72 -5.07 12.24
CA HIS A 128 -14.37 -6.13 13.21
C HIS A 128 -15.28 -6.19 14.44
#